data_a4659e859c5429ac3132a9ece602b89c
#
_entry.id   a4659e859c5429ac3132a9ece602b89c
#
_cell.length_a   1.000
_cell.length_b   1.000
_cell.length_c   1.000
_cell.angle_alpha   90.00
_cell.angle_beta   90.00
_cell.angle_gamma   90.00
#
_symmetry.space_group_name_H-M   'P 1'
#
loop_
_entity.id
_entity.type
_entity.pdbx_description
1 polymer ?
#
loop_
_entity_poly.entity_id
_entity_poly.type
_entity_poly.pdbx_seq_one_letter_code
_entity_poly.pdbx_strand_id
1 'polypeptide(L)'
;PKFLQDVVRAILERKYGSICPPEYVAKVVGSIHKNPIELRPFRYSKQPVEHPQAQPHAPEPIALIVNDRHDIHHIRERGYVESPVRISVILSELTASGLFETVPAKSHPIKHIQATHDPDLVDYLEKACKATPTGKSVYPYVFPIRNRARPPKELSIRAGYYCIDTFTPINNNAYPAAIRGVDCALT
;
A
#
# COMPACT_ATOMS: atom_id res chain seq x y z
N PRO A 1 22.65 -19.34 -11.04
CA PRO A 1 21.88 -20.50 -11.46
C PRO A 1 21.27 -20.29 -12.82
N LYS A 2 21.33 -21.30 -13.70
CA LYS A 2 20.86 -21.25 -15.09
C LYS A 2 19.42 -20.71 -15.21
N PHE A 3 18.56 -21.12 -14.32
CA PHE A 3 17.16 -20.67 -14.23
C PHE A 3 17.01 -19.14 -14.16
N LEU A 4 17.82 -18.42 -13.37
CA LEU A 4 17.73 -16.97 -13.28
C LEU A 4 18.12 -16.26 -14.57
N GLN A 5 19.12 -16.79 -15.27
CA GLN A 5 19.55 -16.26 -16.55
C GLN A 5 18.46 -16.45 -17.61
N ASP A 6 17.76 -17.59 -17.59
CA ASP A 6 16.66 -17.86 -18.52
C ASP A 6 15.46 -16.94 -18.25
N VAL A 7 15.13 -16.67 -16.98
CA VAL A 7 14.07 -15.71 -16.62
C VAL A 7 14.43 -14.29 -17.08
N VAL A 8 15.65 -13.85 -16.82
CA VAL A 8 16.09 -12.49 -17.22
C VAL A 8 16.11 -12.38 -18.75
N ARG A 9 16.58 -13.41 -19.47
CA ARG A 9 16.53 -13.47 -20.93
C ARG A 9 15.08 -13.29 -21.41
N ALA A 10 14.15 -14.09 -20.92
CA ALA A 10 12.75 -14.03 -21.34
C ALA A 10 12.12 -12.64 -21.06
N ILE A 11 12.48 -12.00 -19.94
CA ILE A 11 12.04 -10.63 -19.64
C ILE A 11 12.60 -9.63 -20.65
N LEU A 12 13.90 -9.71 -20.95
CA LEU A 12 14.56 -8.81 -21.89
C LEU A 12 14.02 -8.98 -23.31
N GLU A 13 13.86 -10.20 -23.79
CA GLU A 13 13.30 -10.49 -25.09
C GLU A 13 11.86 -9.98 -25.23
N ARG A 14 11.01 -10.23 -24.23
CA ARG A 14 9.63 -9.75 -24.23
C ARG A 14 9.52 -8.23 -24.18
N LYS A 15 10.39 -7.58 -23.41
CA LYS A 15 10.29 -6.13 -23.16
C LYS A 15 10.99 -5.30 -24.23
N TYR A 16 12.09 -5.78 -24.76
CA TYR A 16 12.97 -5.01 -25.64
C TYR A 16 13.13 -5.61 -27.05
N GLY A 17 12.67 -6.85 -27.28
CA GLY A 17 12.83 -7.51 -28.56
C GLY A 17 12.15 -6.82 -29.75
N SER A 18 11.10 -6.01 -29.48
CA SER A 18 10.46 -5.18 -30.50
C SER A 18 11.02 -3.74 -30.61
N ILE A 19 11.83 -3.32 -29.64
CA ILE A 19 12.31 -1.93 -29.49
C ILE A 19 13.80 -1.82 -29.83
N CYS A 20 14.57 -2.87 -29.48
CA CYS A 20 16.02 -2.89 -29.67
C CYS A 20 16.43 -3.89 -30.75
N PRO A 21 17.55 -3.63 -31.47
CA PRO A 21 18.13 -4.62 -32.38
C PRO A 21 18.42 -5.95 -31.66
N PRO A 22 18.18 -7.11 -32.32
CA PRO A 22 18.42 -8.42 -31.70
C PRO A 22 19.84 -8.61 -31.17
N GLU A 23 20.82 -8.02 -31.85
CA GLU A 23 22.23 -8.05 -31.47
C GLU A 23 22.49 -7.34 -30.12
N TYR A 24 21.75 -6.27 -29.85
CA TYR A 24 21.85 -5.56 -28.56
C TYR A 24 21.30 -6.41 -27.42
N VAL A 25 20.15 -7.03 -27.60
CA VAL A 25 19.55 -7.94 -26.61
C VAL A 25 20.50 -9.13 -26.36
N ALA A 26 21.04 -9.71 -27.43
CA ALA A 26 22.01 -10.81 -27.34
C ALA A 26 23.28 -10.39 -26.59
N LYS A 27 23.79 -9.17 -26.82
CA LYS A 27 24.96 -8.61 -26.12
C LYS A 27 24.69 -8.44 -24.61
N VAL A 28 23.50 -7.94 -24.25
CA VAL A 28 23.11 -7.77 -22.84
C VAL A 28 22.94 -9.13 -22.16
N VAL A 29 22.29 -10.10 -22.83
CA VAL A 29 22.18 -11.48 -22.31
C VAL A 29 23.57 -12.12 -22.18
N GLY A 30 24.47 -11.91 -23.15
CA GLY A 30 25.86 -12.40 -23.10
C GLY A 30 26.65 -11.81 -21.95
N SER A 31 26.39 -10.56 -21.55
CA SER A 31 27.02 -9.95 -20.39
C SER A 31 26.63 -10.61 -19.07
N ILE A 32 25.41 -11.16 -18.99
CA ILE A 32 24.93 -11.89 -17.80
C ILE A 32 25.64 -13.23 -17.67
N HIS A 33 26.07 -13.84 -18.78
CA HIS A 33 26.89 -15.06 -18.72
C HIS A 33 28.29 -14.80 -18.19
N LYS A 34 28.86 -13.62 -18.47
CA LYS A 34 30.18 -13.23 -17.98
C LYS A 34 30.16 -12.79 -16.52
N ASN A 35 29.06 -12.15 -16.12
CA ASN A 35 28.80 -11.73 -14.75
C ASN A 35 27.48 -12.37 -14.27
N PRO A 36 27.52 -13.60 -13.74
CA PRO A 36 26.32 -14.32 -13.32
C PRO A 36 25.52 -13.55 -12.29
N ILE A 37 24.19 -13.56 -12.44
CA ILE A 37 23.30 -12.98 -11.43
C ILE A 37 23.33 -13.86 -10.20
N GLU A 38 23.76 -13.32 -9.10
CA GLU A 38 23.70 -13.96 -7.78
C GLU A 38 22.47 -13.45 -7.02
N LEU A 39 21.71 -14.38 -6.44
CA LEU A 39 20.67 -14.03 -5.49
C LEU A 39 21.35 -13.57 -4.21
N ARG A 40 20.99 -12.37 -3.77
CA ARG A 40 21.39 -11.93 -2.44
C ARG A 40 20.81 -12.92 -1.40
N PRO A 41 21.59 -13.30 -0.39
CA PRO A 41 21.03 -14.06 0.73
C PRO A 41 19.88 -13.24 1.35
N PHE A 42 18.87 -13.95 1.85
CA PHE A 42 17.76 -13.27 2.52
C PHE A 42 18.31 -12.43 3.67
N ARG A 43 17.90 -11.18 3.73
CA ARG A 43 18.33 -10.25 4.76
C ARG A 43 17.84 -10.68 6.16
N TYR A 44 16.75 -11.42 6.20
CA TYR A 44 16.17 -11.96 7.42
C TYR A 44 16.14 -13.48 7.33
N SER A 45 16.47 -14.12 8.44
CA SER A 45 16.40 -15.58 8.54
C SER A 45 14.96 -16.05 8.27
N LYS A 46 14.84 -17.10 7.46
CA LYS A 46 13.58 -17.85 7.29
C LYS A 46 13.44 -18.93 8.36
N GLN A 47 14.01 -18.75 9.54
CA GLN A 47 13.76 -19.70 10.61
C GLN A 47 12.24 -19.71 10.87
N PRO A 48 11.63 -20.89 10.95
CA PRO A 48 10.26 -21.01 11.40
C PRO A 48 10.17 -20.32 12.77
N VAL A 49 9.26 -19.38 12.91
CA VAL A 49 8.95 -18.83 14.23
C VAL A 49 8.22 -19.96 14.96
N GLU A 50 8.87 -20.55 15.96
CA GLU A 50 8.18 -21.44 16.88
C GLU A 50 7.18 -20.57 17.68
N HIS A 51 5.91 -20.65 17.31
CA HIS A 51 4.88 -20.02 18.09
C HIS A 51 4.76 -20.72 19.43
N PRO A 52 4.82 -20.00 20.56
CA PRO A 52 4.56 -20.60 21.85
C PRO A 52 3.17 -21.24 21.78
N GLN A 53 3.11 -22.55 22.00
CA GLN A 53 1.84 -23.24 22.09
C GLN A 53 1.06 -22.62 23.25
N ALA A 54 -0.21 -22.26 23.02
CA ALA A 54 -1.09 -21.76 24.06
C ALA A 54 -1.09 -22.75 25.23
N GLN A 55 -0.62 -22.32 26.40
CA GLN A 55 -0.66 -23.13 27.58
C GLN A 55 -2.13 -23.36 28.01
N PRO A 56 -2.46 -24.47 28.71
CA PRO A 56 -3.84 -24.78 29.13
C PRO A 56 -4.53 -23.72 30.00
N HIS A 57 -3.78 -22.74 30.49
CA HIS A 57 -4.24 -21.55 31.21
C HIS A 57 -3.87 -20.27 30.43
N ALA A 58 -4.01 -20.30 29.10
CA ALA A 58 -3.78 -19.12 28.30
C ALA A 58 -4.63 -17.95 28.81
N PRO A 59 -4.05 -16.76 28.93
CA PRO A 59 -4.82 -15.54 29.22
C PRO A 59 -5.92 -15.39 28.18
N GLU A 60 -6.96 -14.64 28.52
CA GLU A 60 -8.05 -14.32 27.57
C GLU A 60 -7.49 -13.93 26.20
N PRO A 61 -8.07 -14.41 25.10
CA PRO A 61 -7.54 -14.14 23.77
C PRO A 61 -7.54 -12.65 23.50
N ILE A 62 -6.51 -12.19 22.81
CA ILE A 62 -6.37 -10.78 22.41
C ILE A 62 -7.32 -10.51 21.25
N ALA A 63 -8.15 -9.47 21.37
CA ALA A 63 -9.05 -9.05 20.29
C ALA A 63 -8.23 -8.61 19.06
N LEU A 64 -8.50 -9.22 17.90
CA LEU A 64 -7.89 -8.90 16.63
C LEU A 64 -8.94 -8.24 15.71
N ILE A 65 -8.78 -6.95 15.48
CA ILE A 65 -9.65 -6.21 14.59
C ILE A 65 -8.90 -5.98 13.28
N VAL A 66 -9.44 -6.50 12.19
CA VAL A 66 -8.81 -6.45 10.86
C VAL A 66 -9.52 -5.45 9.97
N ASN A 67 -8.74 -4.56 9.34
CA ASN A 67 -9.26 -3.69 8.30
C ASN A 67 -9.47 -4.51 7.01
N ASP A 68 -10.70 -4.88 6.73
CA ASP A 68 -11.14 -5.65 5.56
C ASP A 68 -11.12 -4.83 4.25
N ARG A 69 -10.76 -3.53 4.33
CA ARG A 69 -10.66 -2.60 3.19
C ARG A 69 -9.29 -1.97 3.03
N HIS A 70 -8.25 -2.57 3.60
CA HIS A 70 -6.90 -1.99 3.53
C HIS A 70 -6.31 -1.97 2.11
N ASP A 71 -6.74 -2.87 1.24
CA ASP A 71 -6.23 -3.06 -0.11
C ASP A 71 -6.97 -2.24 -1.18
N ILE A 72 -8.17 -1.72 -0.88
CA ILE A 72 -8.97 -0.98 -1.87
C ILE A 72 -8.34 0.34 -2.30
N HIS A 73 -7.45 0.89 -1.49
CA HIS A 73 -6.70 2.13 -1.78
C HIS A 73 -5.26 1.85 -2.27
N HIS A 74 -4.96 0.64 -2.70
CA HIS A 74 -3.63 0.34 -3.20
C HIS A 74 -3.35 1.04 -4.55
N ILE A 75 -2.21 1.73 -4.59
CA ILE A 75 -1.72 2.39 -5.81
C ILE A 75 -0.89 1.38 -6.60
N ARG A 76 -1.32 1.12 -7.84
CA ARG A 76 -0.67 0.15 -8.75
C ARG A 76 0.17 0.81 -9.84
N GLU A 77 0.60 2.04 -9.60
CA GLU A 77 1.41 2.77 -10.55
C GLU A 77 2.88 2.34 -10.50
N ARG A 78 3.56 2.49 -11.64
CA ARG A 78 4.98 2.12 -11.74
C ARG A 78 5.82 2.98 -10.79
N GLY A 79 6.64 2.33 -9.97
CA GLY A 79 7.51 3.00 -8.99
C GLY A 79 7.02 2.89 -7.54
N TYR A 80 5.76 2.52 -7.31
CA TYR A 80 5.30 2.19 -5.98
C TYR A 80 5.82 0.82 -5.56
N VAL A 81 6.51 0.79 -4.43
CA VAL A 81 7.14 -0.44 -3.89
C VAL A 81 6.31 -1.08 -2.78
N GLU A 82 5.39 -0.33 -2.19
CA GLU A 82 4.50 -0.85 -1.15
C GLU A 82 3.43 -1.76 -1.74
N SER A 83 3.12 -2.83 -1.02
CA SER A 83 2.10 -3.79 -1.43
C SER A 83 1.24 -4.21 -0.24
N PRO A 84 -0.08 -4.38 -0.42
CA PRO A 84 -0.99 -4.83 0.63
C PRO A 84 -0.73 -6.27 1.09
N VAL A 85 0.09 -7.04 0.38
CA VAL A 85 0.49 -8.41 0.77
C VAL A 85 1.09 -8.48 2.19
N ARG A 86 1.66 -7.38 2.68
CA ARG A 86 2.15 -7.28 4.06
C ARG A 86 1.09 -7.64 5.09
N ILE A 87 -0.14 -7.18 4.89
CA ILE A 87 -1.24 -7.44 5.84
C ILE A 87 -1.64 -8.90 5.83
N SER A 88 -1.70 -9.55 4.66
CA SER A 88 -2.05 -10.97 4.58
C SER A 88 -1.00 -11.86 5.28
N VAL A 89 0.27 -11.51 5.15
CA VAL A 89 1.35 -12.23 5.84
C VAL A 89 1.25 -12.05 7.36
N ILE A 90 1.08 -10.81 7.84
CA ILE A 90 0.91 -10.53 9.27
C ILE A 90 -0.31 -11.26 9.82
N LEU A 91 -1.45 -11.18 9.13
CA LEU A 91 -2.68 -11.82 9.57
C LEU A 91 -2.55 -13.33 9.64
N SER A 92 -1.87 -13.96 8.67
CA SER A 92 -1.59 -15.40 8.68
C SER A 92 -0.82 -15.80 9.94
N GLU A 93 0.23 -15.08 10.30
CA GLU A 93 1.05 -15.36 11.48
C GLU A 93 0.28 -15.12 12.78
N LEU A 94 -0.47 -14.03 12.90
CA LEU A 94 -1.28 -13.74 14.07
C LEU A 94 -2.36 -14.82 14.28
N THR A 95 -3.02 -15.24 13.22
CA THR A 95 -4.04 -16.31 13.29
C THR A 95 -3.42 -17.65 13.67
N ALA A 96 -2.26 -17.98 13.10
CA ALA A 96 -1.57 -19.23 13.40
C ALA A 96 -1.05 -19.32 14.85
N SER A 97 -0.82 -18.18 15.50
CA SER A 97 -0.35 -18.13 16.89
C SER A 97 -1.37 -18.66 17.90
N GLY A 98 -2.66 -18.67 17.58
CA GLY A 98 -3.74 -19.06 18.49
C GLY A 98 -3.97 -18.10 19.68
N LEU A 99 -3.28 -16.95 19.70
CA LEU A 99 -3.39 -15.96 20.79
C LEU A 99 -4.48 -14.92 20.55
N PHE A 100 -5.08 -14.90 19.35
CA PHE A 100 -5.98 -13.85 18.93
C PHE A 100 -7.36 -14.37 18.59
N GLU A 101 -8.39 -13.62 18.96
CA GLU A 101 -9.77 -13.81 18.53
C GLU A 101 -10.19 -12.66 17.61
N THR A 102 -10.72 -13.00 16.43
CA THR A 102 -11.13 -11.97 15.46
C THR A 102 -12.45 -11.34 15.88
N VAL A 103 -12.44 -10.02 16.03
CA VAL A 103 -13.60 -9.20 16.34
C VAL A 103 -13.98 -8.36 15.11
N PRO A 104 -15.24 -8.36 14.67
CA PRO A 104 -15.66 -7.56 13.52
C PRO A 104 -15.60 -6.06 13.84
N ALA A 105 -14.98 -5.27 12.95
CA ALA A 105 -14.94 -3.83 13.08
C ALA A 105 -16.36 -3.23 12.96
N LYS A 106 -16.73 -2.34 13.88
CA LYS A 106 -18.00 -1.61 13.89
C LYS A 106 -17.84 -0.28 13.15
N SER A 107 -18.94 0.25 12.62
CA SER A 107 -18.94 1.59 12.04
C SER A 107 -19.20 2.64 13.11
N HIS A 108 -18.42 3.72 13.06
CA HIS A 108 -18.49 4.80 14.03
C HIS A 108 -18.91 6.13 13.38
N PRO A 109 -19.60 7.02 14.11
CA PRO A 109 -20.01 8.31 13.59
C PRO A 109 -18.83 9.20 13.21
N ILE A 110 -19.01 9.98 12.13
CA ILE A 110 -18.01 10.92 11.59
C ILE A 110 -17.51 11.94 12.61
N LYS A 111 -18.28 12.23 13.65
CA LYS A 111 -17.92 13.14 14.74
C LYS A 111 -16.57 12.80 15.39
N HIS A 112 -16.20 11.52 15.45
CA HIS A 112 -14.93 11.09 16.04
C HIS A 112 -13.74 11.50 15.16
N ILE A 113 -13.91 11.48 13.83
CA ILE A 113 -12.89 11.96 12.90
C ILE A 113 -12.79 13.48 12.95
N GLN A 114 -13.93 14.17 12.97
CA GLN A 114 -14.00 15.64 13.04
C GLN A 114 -13.51 16.21 14.38
N ALA A 115 -13.44 15.39 15.43
CA ALA A 115 -12.85 15.79 16.70
C ALA A 115 -11.32 15.95 16.65
N THR A 116 -10.65 15.28 15.70
CA THR A 116 -9.19 15.27 15.57
C THR A 116 -8.69 15.91 14.28
N HIS A 117 -9.51 15.93 13.23
CA HIS A 117 -9.19 16.49 11.92
C HIS A 117 -10.02 17.73 11.62
N ASP A 118 -9.42 18.65 10.87
CA ASP A 118 -10.14 19.81 10.35
C ASP A 118 -11.32 19.35 9.47
N PRO A 119 -12.55 19.81 9.73
CA PRO A 119 -13.73 19.41 8.95
C PRO A 119 -13.57 19.66 7.44
N ASP A 120 -12.85 20.73 7.05
CA ASP A 120 -12.59 21.04 5.65
C ASP A 120 -11.67 20.03 4.98
N LEU A 121 -10.71 19.42 5.73
CA LEU A 121 -9.90 18.32 5.22
C LEU A 121 -10.77 17.08 4.98
N VAL A 122 -11.63 16.74 5.93
CA VAL A 122 -12.50 15.56 5.82
C VAL A 122 -13.46 15.70 4.64
N ASP A 123 -14.10 16.87 4.50
CA ASP A 123 -14.96 17.22 3.36
C ASP A 123 -14.19 17.17 2.03
N TYR A 124 -12.96 17.70 2.01
CA TYR A 124 -12.11 17.64 0.84
C TYR A 124 -11.82 16.19 0.41
N LEU A 125 -11.41 15.32 1.34
CA LEU A 125 -11.09 13.92 1.03
C LEU A 125 -12.30 13.19 0.46
N GLU A 126 -13.47 13.36 1.06
CA GLU A 126 -14.71 12.76 0.57
C GLU A 126 -15.06 13.24 -0.85
N LYS A 127 -15.00 14.55 -1.10
CA LYS A 127 -15.29 15.14 -2.42
C LYS A 127 -14.26 14.75 -3.47
N ALA A 128 -12.98 14.74 -3.12
CA ALA A 128 -11.91 14.34 -4.01
C ALA A 128 -12.06 12.87 -4.45
N CYS A 129 -12.37 11.97 -3.50
CA CYS A 129 -12.62 10.56 -3.82
C CYS A 129 -13.85 10.40 -4.75
N LYS A 130 -14.95 11.09 -4.48
CA LYS A 130 -16.17 11.03 -5.31
C LYS A 130 -15.94 11.58 -6.72
N ALA A 131 -15.11 12.60 -6.87
CA ALA A 131 -14.78 13.22 -8.15
C ALA A 131 -13.72 12.46 -8.95
N THR A 132 -12.97 11.56 -8.33
CA THR A 132 -11.88 10.82 -8.97
C THR A 132 -12.43 9.58 -9.68
N PRO A 133 -12.26 9.46 -11.01
CA PRO A 133 -12.69 8.28 -11.76
C PRO A 133 -11.95 7.02 -11.29
N THR A 134 -12.61 5.87 -11.40
CA THR A 134 -12.00 4.57 -11.08
C THR A 134 -10.72 4.36 -11.88
N GLY A 135 -9.67 3.90 -11.20
CA GLY A 135 -8.35 3.67 -11.81
C GLY A 135 -7.52 4.94 -12.05
N LYS A 136 -8.00 6.10 -11.57
CA LYS A 136 -7.26 7.35 -11.58
C LYS A 136 -6.93 7.79 -10.16
N SER A 137 -5.93 8.66 -10.05
CA SER A 137 -5.50 9.24 -8.77
C SER A 137 -5.30 10.74 -8.91
N VAL A 138 -5.60 11.47 -7.85
CA VAL A 138 -5.30 12.91 -7.73
C VAL A 138 -3.96 13.05 -7.06
N TYR A 139 -3.04 13.73 -7.73
CA TYR A 139 -1.73 14.12 -7.20
C TYR A 139 -1.70 15.62 -6.97
N PRO A 140 -1.12 16.10 -5.87
CA PRO A 140 -0.82 17.50 -5.72
C PRO A 140 0.26 17.89 -6.75
N TYR A 141 -0.02 18.88 -7.58
CA TYR A 141 0.93 19.43 -8.57
C TYR A 141 1.38 20.84 -8.22
N VAL A 142 0.70 21.48 -7.26
CA VAL A 142 1.03 22.80 -6.73
C VAL A 142 0.74 22.80 -5.23
N PHE A 143 1.62 23.43 -4.46
CA PHE A 143 1.47 23.56 -3.01
C PHE A 143 1.22 25.03 -2.67
N PRO A 144 -0.05 25.47 -2.61
CA PRO A 144 -0.38 26.84 -2.32
C PRO A 144 -0.05 27.21 -0.87
N ILE A 145 0.19 28.49 -0.62
CA ILE A 145 0.36 29.00 0.74
C ILE A 145 -0.90 28.70 1.56
N ARG A 146 -0.73 28.07 2.71
CA ARG A 146 -1.83 27.71 3.59
C ARG A 146 -2.40 28.93 4.29
N ASN A 147 -3.46 29.49 3.72
CA ASN A 147 -4.20 30.59 4.32
C ASN A 147 -5.62 30.14 4.64
N ARG A 148 -5.93 29.97 5.92
CA ARG A 148 -7.24 29.53 6.39
C ARG A 148 -8.38 30.46 5.99
N ALA A 149 -8.12 31.76 5.88
CA ALA A 149 -9.14 32.74 5.50
C ALA A 149 -9.47 32.69 4.00
N ARG A 150 -8.58 32.09 3.20
CA ARG A 150 -8.72 31.99 1.72
C ARG A 150 -8.26 30.65 1.21
N PRO A 151 -8.95 29.56 1.58
CA PRO A 151 -8.59 28.23 1.06
C PRO A 151 -8.87 28.18 -0.46
N PRO A 152 -8.09 27.38 -1.22
CA PRO A 152 -8.36 27.17 -2.63
C PRO A 152 -9.76 26.61 -2.86
N LYS A 153 -10.44 27.07 -3.91
CA LYS A 153 -11.78 26.56 -4.27
C LYS A 153 -11.69 25.33 -5.16
N GLU A 154 -10.69 25.30 -6.06
CA GLU A 154 -10.51 24.18 -6.99
C GLU A 154 -10.01 22.93 -6.28
N LEU A 155 -10.68 21.82 -6.56
CA LEU A 155 -10.42 20.53 -5.91
C LEU A 155 -8.98 20.04 -6.17
N SER A 156 -8.46 20.24 -7.37
CA SER A 156 -7.11 19.87 -7.76
C SER A 156 -6.02 20.67 -7.02
N ILE A 157 -6.27 21.95 -6.74
CA ILE A 157 -5.35 22.81 -5.99
C ILE A 157 -5.41 22.50 -4.48
N ARG A 158 -6.59 22.13 -4.00
CA ARG A 158 -6.79 21.71 -2.61
C ARG A 158 -5.96 20.48 -2.25
N ALA A 159 -5.61 19.63 -3.21
CA ALA A 159 -4.71 18.51 -2.98
C ALA A 159 -3.39 18.97 -2.34
N GLY A 160 -2.71 19.94 -2.91
CA GLY A 160 -1.47 20.49 -2.36
C GLY A 160 -1.68 21.41 -1.15
N TYR A 161 -2.89 21.91 -0.93
CA TYR A 161 -3.22 22.67 0.27
C TYR A 161 -3.23 21.77 1.52
N TYR A 162 -3.73 20.53 1.40
CA TYR A 162 -3.83 19.58 2.51
C TYR A 162 -2.68 18.57 2.56
N CYS A 163 -2.01 18.29 1.44
CA CYS A 163 -0.83 17.41 1.39
C CYS A 163 0.47 18.19 1.54
N ILE A 164 1.54 17.47 1.89
CA ILE A 164 2.90 18.02 2.02
C ILE A 164 3.86 17.43 0.99
N ASP A 165 3.45 16.38 0.29
CA ASP A 165 4.25 15.65 -0.68
C ASP A 165 3.38 15.14 -1.85
N THR A 166 4.00 14.44 -2.78
CA THR A 166 3.35 13.82 -3.95
C THR A 166 3.22 12.30 -3.82
N PHE A 167 3.53 11.72 -2.66
CA PHE A 167 3.58 10.26 -2.46
C PHE A 167 2.29 9.68 -1.89
N THR A 168 1.31 10.52 -1.59
CA THR A 168 0.00 10.13 -1.04
C THR A 168 -1.13 10.48 -2.01
N PRO A 169 -1.19 9.86 -3.19
CA PRO A 169 -2.24 10.13 -4.16
C PRO A 169 -3.60 9.70 -3.63
N ILE A 170 -4.63 10.46 -3.98
CA ILE A 170 -6.02 10.19 -3.60
C ILE A 170 -6.73 9.54 -4.78
N ASN A 171 -7.13 8.28 -4.64
CA ASN A 171 -8.03 7.61 -5.58
C ASN A 171 -9.46 7.57 -5.03
N ASN A 172 -10.39 7.03 -5.80
CA ASN A 172 -11.80 6.95 -5.40
C ASN A 172 -12.05 6.11 -4.14
N ASN A 173 -11.09 5.32 -3.68
CA ASN A 173 -11.20 4.46 -2.50
C ASN A 173 -10.44 5.00 -1.27
N ALA A 174 -9.71 6.11 -1.39
CA ALA A 174 -8.90 6.64 -0.29
C ALA A 174 -9.74 6.97 0.96
N TYR A 175 -10.87 7.69 0.77
CA TYR A 175 -11.75 8.04 1.87
C TYR A 175 -12.42 6.83 2.53
N PRO A 176 -13.06 5.89 1.79
CA PRO A 176 -13.60 4.68 2.41
C PRO A 176 -12.57 3.83 3.15
N ALA A 177 -11.35 3.72 2.63
CA ALA A 177 -10.27 2.98 3.31
C ALA A 177 -9.85 3.66 4.61
N ALA A 178 -9.73 5.00 4.62
CA ALA A 178 -9.39 5.78 5.80
C ALA A 178 -10.48 5.68 6.88
N ILE A 179 -11.76 5.82 6.51
CA ILE A 179 -12.89 5.64 7.44
C ILE A 179 -12.85 4.26 8.08
N ARG A 180 -12.63 3.21 7.28
CA ARG A 180 -12.56 1.84 7.81
C ARG A 180 -11.38 1.64 8.77
N GLY A 181 -10.27 2.31 8.53
CA GLY A 181 -9.14 2.32 9.47
C GLY A 181 -9.51 2.93 10.83
N VAL A 182 -10.26 4.03 10.81
CA VAL A 182 -10.78 4.66 12.05
C VAL A 182 -11.81 3.76 12.75
N ASP A 183 -12.71 3.13 11.99
CA ASP A 183 -13.67 2.17 12.53
C ASP A 183 -12.96 1.04 13.28
N CYS A 184 -11.89 0.48 12.71
CA CYS A 184 -11.09 -0.54 13.38
C CYS A 184 -10.43 -0.04 14.67
N ALA A 185 -9.94 1.19 14.67
CA ALA A 185 -9.26 1.77 15.84
C ALA A 185 -10.21 2.11 17.00
N LEU A 186 -11.49 2.33 16.70
CA LEU A 186 -12.51 2.69 17.69
C LEU A 186 -13.34 1.49 18.17
N THR A 187 -13.20 0.33 17.53
CA THR A 187 -13.89 -0.92 17.93
C THR A 187 -13.22 -1.59 19.09
#